data_76015eef412d2f418dc71e960870d374
#
_entry.id   76015eef412d2f418dc71e960870d374
#
_cell.length_a   1.000
_cell.length_b   1.000
_cell.length_c   1.000
_cell.angle_alpha   90.00
_cell.angle_beta   90.00
_cell.angle_gamma   90.00
#
_symmetry.space_group_name_H-M   'P 1'
#
loop_
_entity.id
_entity.type
_entity.pdbx_description
1 polymer ?
#
loop_
_entity_poly.entity_id
_entity_poly.type
_entity_poly.pdbx_seq_one_letter_code
_entity_poly.pdbx_strand_id
1 'polypeptide(L)'
;DAAVEEVWHIVTHAGHLSAYPTIFGTGVGTEMSNAMDIARGGQFTSIPNPYPTNAWYSYDDQTCDYSCQAGEYIYWVMSSMLGAQENRLSEISNEWKLNTNALVQSTDVVAYALLSDTQYNFPTVLPDGTYKY
;
A
#
# COMPACT_ATOMS: atom_id res chain seq x y z
N ASP A 1 -13.33 0.29 -5.51
CA ASP A 1 -14.53 0.03 -4.69
C ASP A 1 -14.20 0.27 -3.22
N ALA A 2 -14.81 1.30 -2.63
CA ALA A 2 -14.56 1.69 -1.23
C ALA A 2 -14.78 0.54 -0.24
N ALA A 3 -15.69 -0.39 -0.52
CA ALA A 3 -15.92 -1.55 0.36
C ALA A 3 -14.72 -2.51 0.38
N VAL A 4 -14.04 -2.69 -0.73
CA VAL A 4 -12.81 -3.52 -0.80
C VAL A 4 -11.68 -2.85 -0.03
N GLU A 5 -11.56 -1.54 -0.14
CA GLU A 5 -10.58 -0.73 0.57
C GLU A 5 -10.75 -0.84 2.08
N GLU A 6 -11.97 -0.63 2.59
CA GLU A 6 -12.27 -0.72 4.02
C GLU A 6 -12.04 -2.13 4.58
N VAL A 7 -12.40 -3.18 3.84
CA VAL A 7 -12.11 -4.56 4.23
C VAL A 7 -10.59 -4.80 4.29
N TRP A 8 -9.85 -4.23 3.36
CA TRP A 8 -8.38 -4.29 3.35
C TRP A 8 -7.78 -3.66 4.59
N HIS A 9 -8.24 -2.46 4.96
CA HIS A 9 -7.78 -1.80 6.19
C HIS A 9 -8.04 -2.65 7.44
N ILE A 10 -9.18 -3.34 7.52
CA ILE A 10 -9.45 -4.26 8.62
C ILE A 10 -8.44 -5.42 8.62
N VAL A 11 -8.21 -6.06 7.48
CA VAL A 11 -7.28 -7.20 7.35
C VAL A 11 -5.85 -6.79 7.71
N THR A 12 -5.40 -5.63 7.26
CA THR A 12 -4.04 -5.17 7.50
C THR A 12 -3.86 -4.62 8.90
N HIS A 13 -4.74 -3.75 9.40
CA HIS A 13 -4.60 -3.14 10.72
C HIS A 13 -4.90 -4.10 11.87
N ALA A 14 -6.01 -4.84 11.81
CA ALA A 14 -6.36 -5.78 12.87
C ALA A 14 -5.59 -7.12 12.80
N GLY A 15 -5.18 -7.51 11.59
CA GLY A 15 -4.46 -8.76 11.34
C GLY A 15 -2.95 -8.58 11.29
N HIS A 16 -2.41 -8.16 10.14
CA HIS A 16 -0.97 -8.17 9.88
C HIS A 16 -0.17 -7.25 10.79
N LEU A 17 -0.67 -6.03 11.07
CA LEU A 17 -0.02 -5.09 11.97
C LEU A 17 0.10 -5.67 13.38
N SER A 18 -0.94 -6.33 13.87
CA SER A 18 -0.93 -6.95 15.20
C SER A 18 -0.06 -8.19 15.27
N ALA A 19 -0.04 -9.00 14.21
CA ALA A 19 0.75 -10.23 14.16
C ALA A 19 2.25 -9.96 13.92
N TYR A 20 2.58 -8.92 13.14
CA TYR A 20 3.95 -8.59 12.72
C TYR A 20 4.21 -7.07 12.88
N PRO A 21 4.22 -6.55 14.11
CA PRO A 21 4.26 -5.10 14.34
C PRO A 21 5.53 -4.41 13.86
N THR A 22 6.66 -5.12 13.81
CA THR A 22 7.94 -4.57 13.30
C THR A 22 8.04 -4.58 11.79
N ILE A 23 7.23 -5.39 11.12
CA ILE A 23 7.19 -5.52 9.66
C ILE A 23 6.11 -4.61 9.09
N PHE A 24 4.85 -4.80 9.50
CA PHE A 24 3.67 -4.14 8.95
C PHE A 24 3.09 -3.04 9.83
N GLY A 25 3.71 -2.74 10.96
CA GLY A 25 3.32 -1.61 11.79
C GLY A 25 3.32 -0.30 11.00
N THR A 26 2.40 0.60 11.33
CA THR A 26 2.24 1.89 10.63
C THR A 26 3.06 3.03 11.24
N GLY A 27 3.82 2.75 12.30
CA GLY A 27 4.76 3.70 12.88
C GLY A 27 6.05 3.82 12.05
N VAL A 28 6.80 4.87 12.31
CA VAL A 28 8.13 5.08 11.72
C VAL A 28 9.07 3.93 12.09
N GLY A 29 9.83 3.44 11.11
CA GLY A 29 10.92 2.47 11.32
C GLY A 29 10.53 1.00 11.17
N THR A 30 9.30 0.68 10.79
CA THR A 30 8.93 -0.68 10.37
C THR A 30 9.43 -0.94 8.95
N GLU A 31 9.50 -2.20 8.53
CA GLU A 31 9.95 -2.51 7.17
C GLU A 31 9.01 -1.92 6.11
N MET A 32 7.70 -2.03 6.32
CA MET A 32 6.71 -1.48 5.40
C MET A 32 6.72 0.06 5.39
N SER A 33 6.86 0.72 6.55
CA SER A 33 6.94 2.18 6.58
C SER A 33 8.23 2.71 5.96
N ASN A 34 9.33 1.98 6.06
CA ASN A 34 10.58 2.31 5.36
C ASN A 34 10.40 2.19 3.83
N ALA A 35 9.67 1.17 3.35
CA ALA A 35 9.32 1.06 1.94
C ALA A 35 8.44 2.24 1.48
N MET A 36 7.47 2.64 2.28
CA MET A 36 6.66 3.83 2.03
C MET A 36 7.51 5.10 1.93
N ASP A 37 8.47 5.28 2.83
CA ASP A 37 9.34 6.45 2.80
C ASP A 37 10.17 6.52 1.51
N ILE A 38 10.62 5.37 0.99
CA ILE A 38 11.27 5.29 -0.31
C ILE A 38 10.27 5.68 -1.43
N ALA A 39 9.06 5.15 -1.39
CA ALA A 39 8.02 5.41 -2.37
C ALA A 39 7.61 6.89 -2.43
N ARG A 40 7.62 7.57 -1.30
CA ARG A 40 7.32 9.01 -1.17
C ARG A 40 8.52 9.92 -1.52
N GLY A 41 9.72 9.36 -1.67
CA GLY A 41 10.96 10.10 -1.89
C GLY A 41 11.54 10.72 -0.62
N GLY A 42 11.09 10.28 0.57
CA GLY A 42 11.61 10.71 1.88
C GLY A 42 10.68 10.37 3.04
N GLN A 43 11.22 10.46 4.25
CA GLN A 43 10.45 10.30 5.47
C GLN A 43 9.76 11.62 5.83
N PHE A 44 8.45 11.68 5.64
CA PHE A 44 7.64 12.87 5.92
C PHE A 44 6.61 12.56 7.00
N THR A 45 6.66 13.28 8.12
CA THR A 45 5.67 13.17 9.21
C THR A 45 4.43 14.02 8.95
N SER A 46 4.50 14.92 7.96
CA SER A 46 3.37 15.68 7.40
C SER A 46 3.43 15.59 5.87
N ILE A 47 2.29 15.82 5.21
CA ILE A 47 2.21 15.77 3.75
C ILE A 47 3.11 16.85 3.14
N PRO A 48 4.12 16.48 2.31
CA PRO A 48 4.93 17.46 1.61
C PRO A 48 4.13 18.14 0.48
N ASN A 49 4.44 19.38 0.21
CA ASN A 49 3.81 20.11 -0.89
C ASN A 49 4.85 20.99 -1.61
N PRO A 50 5.30 20.58 -2.81
CA PRO A 50 4.96 19.34 -3.51
C PRO A 50 5.71 18.12 -2.97
N TYR A 51 5.25 16.93 -3.37
CA TYR A 51 6.05 15.71 -3.23
C TYR A 51 7.31 15.76 -4.11
N PRO A 52 8.38 15.04 -3.75
CA PRO A 52 9.55 14.86 -4.63
C PRO A 52 9.13 14.29 -6.00
N THR A 53 9.78 14.76 -7.06
CA THR A 53 9.43 14.40 -8.44
C THR A 53 9.62 12.91 -8.76
N ASN A 54 10.48 12.22 -8.01
CA ASN A 54 10.73 10.80 -8.13
C ASN A 54 9.76 9.93 -7.31
N ALA A 55 8.85 10.53 -6.53
CA ALA A 55 7.86 9.78 -5.76
C ALA A 55 6.89 9.05 -6.68
N TRP A 56 6.56 7.79 -6.33
CA TRP A 56 5.49 7.03 -6.96
C TRP A 56 4.29 6.82 -6.05
N TYR A 57 4.41 7.19 -4.78
CA TYR A 57 3.33 7.32 -3.82
C TYR A 57 3.27 8.77 -3.33
N SER A 58 2.17 9.45 -3.58
CA SER A 58 1.99 10.88 -3.31
C SER A 58 0.55 11.21 -2.86
N TYR A 59 0.03 10.40 -1.94
CA TYR A 59 -1.26 10.61 -1.30
C TYR A 59 -1.26 11.94 -0.54
N ASP A 60 -2.23 12.81 -0.78
CA ASP A 60 -2.17 14.23 -0.41
C ASP A 60 -3.26 14.70 0.57
N ASP A 61 -4.02 13.78 1.17
CA ASP A 61 -5.01 14.12 2.19
C ASP A 61 -4.31 14.67 3.46
N GLN A 62 -4.47 15.96 3.69
CA GLN A 62 -3.84 16.66 4.82
C GLN A 62 -4.35 16.21 6.19
N THR A 63 -5.44 15.46 6.25
CA THR A 63 -5.97 14.87 7.49
C THR A 63 -5.35 13.50 7.81
N CYS A 64 -4.61 12.93 6.87
CA CYS A 64 -3.99 11.62 6.98
C CYS A 64 -2.57 11.76 7.56
N ASP A 65 -2.39 11.35 8.81
CA ASP A 65 -1.08 11.34 9.46
C ASP A 65 -0.16 10.24 8.91
N TYR A 66 1.05 10.13 9.45
CA TYR A 66 2.04 9.14 8.98
C TYR A 66 1.51 7.70 9.05
N SER A 67 0.80 7.35 10.12
CA SER A 67 0.23 6.02 10.31
C SER A 67 -0.89 5.73 9.29
N CYS A 68 -1.76 6.70 9.07
CA CYS A 68 -2.77 6.66 8.02
C CYS A 68 -2.11 6.48 6.63
N GLN A 69 -1.09 7.26 6.32
CA GLN A 69 -0.32 7.17 5.07
C GLN A 69 0.25 5.77 4.84
N ALA A 70 0.75 5.11 5.90
CA ALA A 70 1.27 3.75 5.79
C ALA A 70 0.15 2.73 5.51
N GLY A 71 -1.03 2.91 6.09
CA GLY A 71 -2.22 2.09 5.80
C GLY A 71 -2.66 2.21 4.35
N GLU A 72 -2.78 3.44 3.85
CA GLU A 72 -3.12 3.71 2.43
C GLU A 72 -2.07 3.14 1.48
N TYR A 73 -0.79 3.26 1.81
CA TYR A 73 0.29 2.69 1.01
C TYR A 73 0.16 1.17 0.85
N ILE A 74 -0.10 0.43 1.94
CA ILE A 74 -0.32 -1.02 1.87
C ILE A 74 -1.50 -1.35 0.94
N TYR A 75 -2.58 -0.58 1.02
CA TYR A 75 -3.74 -0.74 0.14
C TYR A 75 -3.37 -0.55 -1.33
N TRP A 76 -2.65 0.53 -1.68
CA TRP A 76 -2.22 0.78 -3.05
C TRP A 76 -1.33 -0.33 -3.60
N VAL A 77 -0.33 -0.78 -2.83
CA VAL A 77 0.57 -1.87 -3.24
C VAL A 77 -0.21 -3.15 -3.48
N MET A 78 -0.99 -3.60 -2.48
CA MET A 78 -1.74 -4.86 -2.56
C MET A 78 -2.77 -4.86 -3.67
N SER A 79 -3.59 -3.82 -3.77
CA SER A 79 -4.64 -3.72 -4.80
C SER A 79 -4.05 -3.72 -6.22
N SER A 80 -2.87 -3.12 -6.39
CA SER A 80 -2.14 -3.18 -7.67
C SER A 80 -1.57 -4.57 -7.94
N MET A 81 -0.98 -5.22 -6.93
CA MET A 81 -0.46 -6.59 -7.08
C MET A 81 -1.56 -7.59 -7.46
N LEU A 82 -2.78 -7.38 -6.97
CA LEU A 82 -3.96 -8.22 -7.27
C LEU A 82 -4.71 -7.83 -8.55
N GLY A 83 -4.27 -6.78 -9.26
CA GLY A 83 -4.86 -6.35 -10.53
C GLY A 83 -6.07 -5.40 -10.41
N ALA A 84 -6.45 -4.96 -9.19
CA ALA A 84 -7.58 -4.06 -8.99
C ALA A 84 -7.40 -2.67 -9.62
N GLN A 85 -6.15 -2.25 -9.84
CA GLN A 85 -5.81 -0.92 -10.33
C GLN A 85 -5.42 -0.89 -11.83
N GLU A 86 -5.38 -2.03 -12.50
CA GLU A 86 -4.80 -2.17 -13.86
C GLU A 86 -5.29 -1.13 -14.86
N ASN A 87 -6.59 -0.82 -14.85
CA ASN A 87 -7.22 0.08 -15.83
C ASN A 87 -7.48 1.50 -15.26
N ARG A 88 -6.90 1.85 -14.11
CA ARG A 88 -7.25 3.07 -13.37
C ARG A 88 -6.14 4.12 -13.33
N LEU A 89 -5.05 3.94 -14.05
CA LEU A 89 -3.89 4.85 -13.95
C LEU A 89 -4.26 6.32 -14.16
N SER A 90 -5.16 6.61 -15.11
CA SER A 90 -5.62 7.99 -15.37
C SER A 90 -6.38 8.62 -14.21
N GLU A 91 -6.97 7.81 -13.33
CA GLU A 91 -7.73 8.27 -12.17
C GLU A 91 -6.86 8.45 -10.94
N ILE A 92 -5.84 7.60 -10.78
CA ILE A 92 -5.08 7.45 -9.53
C ILE A 92 -3.64 7.96 -9.61
N SER A 93 -3.15 8.37 -10.79
CA SER A 93 -1.74 8.71 -11.00
C SER A 93 -1.25 9.93 -10.20
N ASN A 94 -2.15 10.76 -9.69
CA ASN A 94 -1.84 11.84 -8.76
C ASN A 94 -1.41 11.33 -7.37
N GLU A 95 -1.85 10.13 -6.98
CA GLU A 95 -1.56 9.52 -5.68
C GLU A 95 -0.66 8.30 -5.79
N TRP A 96 -0.88 7.46 -6.83
CA TRP A 96 -0.19 6.20 -7.02
C TRP A 96 0.12 5.94 -8.48
N LYS A 97 1.37 5.59 -8.78
CA LYS A 97 1.84 5.42 -10.17
C LYS A 97 2.05 3.97 -10.60
N LEU A 98 2.03 3.02 -9.66
CA LEU A 98 2.35 1.61 -9.93
C LEU A 98 1.07 0.75 -10.01
N ASN A 99 0.21 1.03 -10.98
CA ASN A 99 -1.12 0.44 -11.08
C ASN A 99 -1.18 -1.04 -11.49
N THR A 100 -0.04 -1.71 -11.70
CA THR A 100 0.03 -3.13 -12.08
C THR A 100 0.99 -3.91 -11.22
N ASN A 101 0.79 -5.22 -11.11
CA ASN A 101 1.71 -6.13 -10.43
C ASN A 101 3.14 -5.99 -10.95
N ALA A 102 3.33 -5.96 -12.28
CA ALA A 102 4.64 -5.84 -12.90
C ALA A 102 5.36 -4.53 -12.54
N LEU A 103 4.63 -3.42 -12.45
CA LEU A 103 5.19 -2.13 -12.03
C LEU A 103 5.60 -2.13 -10.56
N VAL A 104 4.78 -2.69 -9.68
CA VAL A 104 5.13 -2.86 -8.26
C VAL A 104 6.38 -3.72 -8.14
N GLN A 105 6.42 -4.88 -8.79
CA GLN A 105 7.55 -5.81 -8.74
C GLN A 105 8.87 -5.17 -9.20
N SER A 106 8.83 -4.36 -10.26
CA SER A 106 10.02 -3.76 -10.84
C SER A 106 10.50 -2.48 -10.15
N THR A 107 9.60 -1.77 -9.47
CA THR A 107 9.89 -0.44 -8.91
C THR A 107 9.90 -0.45 -7.38
N ASP A 108 8.87 -1.00 -6.76
CA ASP A 108 8.69 -1.07 -5.31
C ASP A 108 9.07 -2.45 -4.78
N VAL A 109 10.32 -2.81 -4.99
CA VAL A 109 10.82 -4.17 -4.76
C VAL A 109 10.73 -4.62 -3.30
N VAL A 110 10.83 -3.67 -2.35
CA VAL A 110 10.76 -3.98 -0.92
C VAL A 110 9.32 -4.32 -0.53
N ALA A 111 8.36 -3.48 -0.86
CA ALA A 111 6.96 -3.76 -0.59
C ALA A 111 6.48 -5.02 -1.32
N TYR A 112 6.87 -5.19 -2.57
CA TYR A 112 6.55 -6.41 -3.33
C TYR A 112 7.05 -7.67 -2.63
N ALA A 113 8.30 -7.68 -2.16
CA ALA A 113 8.89 -8.82 -1.46
C ALA A 113 8.14 -9.14 -0.15
N LEU A 114 7.80 -8.12 0.64
CA LEU A 114 7.07 -8.29 1.89
C LEU A 114 5.65 -8.84 1.66
N LEU A 115 4.93 -8.29 0.70
CA LEU A 115 3.52 -8.65 0.47
C LEU A 115 3.36 -9.94 -0.34
N SER A 116 4.40 -10.40 -1.04
CA SER A 116 4.42 -11.70 -1.73
C SER A 116 5.02 -12.82 -0.89
N ASP A 117 5.60 -12.54 0.27
CA ASP A 117 6.16 -13.57 1.15
C ASP A 117 5.03 -14.40 1.77
N THR A 118 5.04 -15.69 1.47
CA THR A 118 3.99 -16.64 1.88
C THR A 118 3.87 -16.81 3.39
N GLN A 119 4.91 -16.47 4.17
CA GLN A 119 4.85 -16.55 5.64
C GLN A 119 3.80 -15.59 6.23
N TYR A 120 3.50 -14.48 5.53
CA TYR A 120 2.56 -13.47 6.02
C TYR A 120 1.12 -13.71 5.56
N ASN A 121 0.88 -14.68 4.67
CA ASN A 121 -0.45 -15.10 4.23
C ASN A 121 -1.33 -13.94 3.71
N PHE A 122 -0.77 -13.02 2.94
CA PHE A 122 -1.57 -12.04 2.23
C PHE A 122 -2.45 -12.72 1.18
N PRO A 123 -3.65 -12.18 0.90
CA PRO A 123 -4.49 -12.67 -0.18
C PRO A 123 -3.76 -12.64 -1.53
N THR A 124 -4.03 -13.66 -2.35
CA THR A 124 -3.44 -13.81 -3.69
C THR A 124 -4.44 -13.56 -4.81
N VAL A 125 -5.71 -13.35 -4.46
CA VAL A 125 -6.81 -13.10 -5.39
C VAL A 125 -7.72 -12.02 -4.84
N LEU A 126 -8.32 -11.24 -5.73
CA LEU A 126 -9.36 -10.28 -5.37
C LEU A 126 -10.64 -11.02 -4.94
N PRO A 127 -11.42 -10.47 -4.02
CA PRO A 127 -12.77 -10.96 -3.74
C PRO A 127 -13.63 -10.81 -4.99
N ASP A 128 -14.10 -11.90 -5.56
CA ASP A 128 -14.92 -11.92 -6.79
C ASP A 128 -16.40 -12.26 -6.53
N GLY A 129 -16.78 -12.42 -5.25
CA GLY A 129 -18.12 -12.78 -4.85
C GLY A 129 -18.49 -14.27 -5.04
N THR A 130 -17.57 -15.09 -5.53
CA THR A 130 -17.79 -16.52 -5.77
C THR A 130 -17.45 -17.38 -4.54
N TYR A 131 -17.95 -16.98 -3.37
CA TYR A 131 -17.73 -17.75 -2.15
C TYR A 131 -18.53 -19.06 -2.17
N LYS A 132 -17.84 -20.20 -2.05
CA LYS A 132 -18.48 -21.49 -1.77
C LYS A 132 -18.53 -21.71 -0.26
N TYR A 133 -19.71 -21.85 0.26
CA TYR A 133 -19.96 -22.24 1.64
C TYR A 133 -19.76 -23.75 1.80
#